data_99cd4c8ff04dc31bad58876bfeef970b
#
_entry.id   99cd4c8ff04dc31bad58876bfeef970b
#
_cell.length_a   1.000
_cell.length_b   1.000
_cell.length_c   1.000
_cell.angle_alpha   90.00
_cell.angle_beta   90.00
_cell.angle_gamma   90.00
#
_symmetry.space_group_name_H-M   'P 1'
#
loop_
_entity.id
_entity.type
_entity.pdbx_description
1 polymer ?
#
loop_
_entity_poly.entity_id
_entity_poly.type
_entity_poly.pdbx_seq_one_letter_code
_entity_poly.pdbx_strand_id
1 'polypeptide(L)'
;MPSIFDKILSGEIDCHRVYEDDHTLAFLDISPLAPGHTLVIPKEAREHLHQLSDESAAALGRALPRVARAVLAATGAEHYNVLQNNGESAHQAVPHVHFHIIPRLGEQGLGIQWNSTELEDADGLIERMHKALATDESASR
;
A
#
# COMPACT_ATOMS: atom_id res chain seq x y z
N MET A 1 -4.73 20.86 -1.01
CA MET A 1 -5.26 20.55 0.34
C MET A 1 -4.51 19.38 0.95
N PRO A 2 -4.03 19.52 2.17
CA PRO A 2 -3.40 18.40 2.86
C PRO A 2 -4.40 17.26 3.09
N SER A 3 -3.96 16.02 2.91
CA SER A 3 -4.76 14.85 3.24
C SER A 3 -4.74 14.62 4.75
N ILE A 4 -5.62 13.71 5.22
CA ILE A 4 -5.58 13.28 6.62
C ILE A 4 -4.22 12.67 6.97
N PHE A 5 -3.55 12.02 6.02
CA PHE A 5 -2.22 11.43 6.26
C PHE A 5 -1.15 12.51 6.40
N ASP A 6 -1.24 13.62 5.66
CA ASP A 6 -0.36 14.78 5.87
C ASP A 6 -0.49 15.32 7.29
N LYS A 7 -1.71 15.36 7.80
CA LYS A 7 -1.99 15.82 9.17
C LYS A 7 -1.44 14.85 10.22
N ILE A 8 -1.49 13.56 9.95
CA ILE A 8 -0.88 12.55 10.82
C ILE A 8 0.64 12.69 10.81
N LEU A 9 1.24 12.86 9.62
CA LEU A 9 2.69 13.01 9.49
C LEU A 9 3.21 14.29 10.17
N SER A 10 2.43 15.37 10.15
CA SER A 10 2.79 16.62 10.80
C SER A 10 2.57 16.61 12.32
N GLY A 11 1.91 15.59 12.86
CA GLY A 11 1.56 15.50 14.27
C GLY A 11 0.29 16.25 14.65
N GLU A 12 -0.41 16.86 13.68
CA GLU A 12 -1.67 17.57 13.91
C GLU A 12 -2.78 16.61 14.35
N ILE A 13 -2.78 15.38 13.84
CA ILE A 13 -3.70 14.31 14.22
C ILE A 13 -2.90 13.14 14.76
N ASP A 14 -3.30 12.63 15.93
CA ASP A 14 -2.67 11.46 16.52
C ASP A 14 -3.03 10.18 15.77
N CYS A 15 -2.14 9.19 15.84
CA CYS A 15 -2.37 7.85 15.31
C CYS A 15 -1.81 6.80 16.27
N HIS A 16 -2.24 5.56 16.09
CA HIS A 16 -1.69 4.41 16.81
C HIS A 16 -0.47 3.90 16.03
N ARG A 17 0.69 4.48 16.29
CA ARG A 17 1.92 4.22 15.56
C ARG A 17 2.45 2.82 15.83
N VAL A 18 2.76 2.11 14.75
CA VAL A 18 3.31 0.75 14.79
C VAL A 18 4.79 0.73 14.44
N TYR A 19 5.19 1.52 13.44
CA TYR A 19 6.56 1.54 12.92
C TYR A 19 6.83 2.88 12.24
N GLU A 20 8.07 3.34 12.35
CA GLU A 20 8.47 4.56 11.65
C GLU A 20 9.96 4.49 11.30
N ASP A 21 10.30 4.95 10.10
CA ASP A 21 11.68 5.23 9.70
C ASP A 21 11.72 6.58 8.99
N ASP A 22 12.86 6.92 8.37
CA ASP A 22 13.04 8.24 7.75
C ASP A 22 12.05 8.50 6.59
N HIS A 23 11.54 7.45 5.95
CA HIS A 23 10.71 7.56 4.74
C HIS A 23 9.31 6.99 4.88
N THR A 24 9.03 6.25 5.95
CA THR A 24 7.76 5.53 6.11
C THR A 24 7.19 5.67 7.51
N LEU A 25 5.86 5.56 7.57
CA LEU A 25 5.11 5.50 8.83
C LEU A 25 4.06 4.41 8.69
N ALA A 26 3.91 3.58 9.73
CA ALA A 26 2.85 2.58 9.82
C ALA A 26 2.03 2.81 11.08
N PHE A 27 0.72 2.69 10.97
CA PHE A 27 -0.22 2.90 12.07
C PHE A 27 -1.47 2.07 11.87
N LEU A 28 -2.18 1.80 12.97
CA LEU A 28 -3.41 1.02 12.91
C LEU A 28 -4.51 1.79 12.19
N ASP A 29 -5.28 1.06 11.37
CA ASP A 29 -6.50 1.59 10.78
C ASP A 29 -7.57 1.67 11.87
N ILE A 30 -8.19 2.85 12.02
CA ILE A 30 -9.23 3.06 13.03
C ILE A 30 -10.60 2.53 12.62
N SER A 31 -10.73 2.11 11.36
CA SER A 31 -11.94 1.46 10.83
C SER A 31 -11.57 0.11 10.21
N PRO A 32 -11.03 -0.82 11.03
CA PRO A 32 -10.36 -2.01 10.51
C PRO A 32 -11.32 -3.03 9.92
N LEU A 33 -10.84 -3.79 8.94
CA LEU A 33 -11.54 -4.98 8.43
C LEU A 33 -11.30 -6.19 9.33
N ALA A 34 -10.24 -6.16 10.12
CA ALA A 34 -9.94 -7.16 11.13
C ALA A 34 -9.02 -6.52 12.17
N PRO A 35 -8.98 -7.03 13.42
CA PRO A 35 -8.02 -6.56 14.42
C PRO A 35 -6.59 -6.67 13.89
N GLY A 36 -5.82 -5.58 13.97
CA GLY A 36 -4.45 -5.53 13.45
C GLY A 36 -4.32 -5.01 12.02
N HIS A 37 -5.42 -4.66 11.37
CA HIS A 37 -5.40 -3.98 10.08
C HIS A 37 -4.54 -2.72 10.19
N THR A 38 -3.43 -2.70 9.47
CA THR A 38 -2.40 -1.66 9.58
C THR A 38 -2.21 -0.96 8.23
N LEU A 39 -2.01 0.35 8.28
CA LEU A 39 -1.67 1.15 7.11
C LEU A 39 -0.18 1.45 7.12
N VAL A 40 0.44 1.36 5.95
CA VAL A 40 1.85 1.73 5.76
C VAL A 40 1.90 2.80 4.67
N ILE A 41 2.42 3.97 5.02
CA ILE A 41 2.46 5.11 4.12
C ILE A 41 3.88 5.63 3.93
N PRO A 42 4.19 6.17 2.73
CA PRO A 42 5.42 6.93 2.57
C PRO A 42 5.25 8.33 3.19
N LYS A 43 6.34 8.91 3.66
CA LYS A 43 6.35 10.30 4.11
C LYS A 43 6.31 11.27 2.93
N GLU A 44 6.78 10.82 1.76
CA GLU A 44 6.63 11.54 0.50
C GLU A 44 5.15 11.63 0.14
N ALA A 45 4.62 12.84 -0.03
CA ALA A 45 3.22 13.05 -0.35
C ALA A 45 2.99 12.88 -1.85
N ARG A 46 2.53 11.72 -2.26
CA ARG A 46 2.12 11.41 -3.64
C ARG A 46 0.77 10.73 -3.62
N GLU A 47 -0.04 11.03 -4.60
CA GLU A 47 -1.38 10.46 -4.69
C GLU A 47 -1.36 9.00 -5.12
N HIS A 48 -0.52 8.66 -6.11
CA HIS A 48 -0.50 7.34 -6.73
C HIS A 48 0.88 6.67 -6.65
N LEU A 49 0.87 5.35 -6.60
CA LEU A 49 2.06 4.51 -6.46
C LEU A 49 3.14 4.83 -7.51
N HIS A 50 2.73 4.99 -8.77
CA HIS A 50 3.67 5.22 -9.87
C HIS A 50 4.33 6.60 -9.84
N GLN A 51 3.91 7.47 -8.92
CA GLN A 51 4.49 8.81 -8.74
C GLN A 51 5.58 8.83 -7.67
N LEU A 52 5.76 7.73 -6.92
CA LEU A 52 6.76 7.65 -5.87
C LEU A 52 8.19 7.67 -6.43
N SER A 53 9.09 8.28 -5.68
CA SER A 53 10.53 8.15 -5.94
C SER A 53 10.99 6.73 -5.67
N ASP A 54 12.10 6.33 -6.28
CA ASP A 54 12.73 5.03 -6.03
C ASP A 54 13.10 4.88 -4.55
N GLU A 55 13.53 5.97 -3.92
CA GLU A 55 13.91 5.99 -2.52
C GLU A 55 12.73 5.65 -1.61
N SER A 56 11.58 6.30 -1.83
CA SER A 56 10.36 6.00 -1.08
C SER A 56 9.85 4.58 -1.36
N ALA A 57 9.89 4.15 -2.61
CA ALA A 57 9.48 2.80 -3.00
C ALA A 57 10.35 1.73 -2.33
N ALA A 58 11.66 1.93 -2.28
CA ALA A 58 12.58 1.01 -1.61
C ALA A 58 12.31 0.95 -0.10
N ALA A 59 12.05 2.10 0.52
CA ALA A 59 11.74 2.15 1.94
C ALA A 59 10.44 1.42 2.28
N LEU A 60 9.42 1.59 1.45
CA LEU A 60 8.15 0.85 1.60
C LEU A 60 8.36 -0.66 1.43
N GLY A 61 9.14 -1.07 0.44
CA GLY A 61 9.48 -2.47 0.23
C GLY A 61 10.22 -3.09 1.41
N ARG A 62 10.98 -2.31 2.12
CA ARG A 62 11.68 -2.73 3.34
C ARG A 62 10.73 -2.78 4.53
N ALA A 63 9.85 -1.78 4.67
CA ALA A 63 8.93 -1.66 5.81
C ALA A 63 7.82 -2.71 5.79
N LEU A 64 7.24 -3.00 4.62
CA LEU A 64 6.08 -3.88 4.50
C LEU A 64 6.28 -5.26 5.12
N PRO A 65 7.35 -6.02 4.81
CA PRO A 65 7.53 -7.32 5.44
C PRO A 65 7.78 -7.24 6.94
N ARG A 66 8.45 -6.19 7.41
CA ARG A 66 8.68 -5.98 8.86
C ARG A 66 7.36 -5.77 9.60
N VAL A 67 6.51 -4.90 9.08
CA VAL A 67 5.21 -4.60 9.67
C VAL A 67 4.29 -5.82 9.57
N ALA A 68 4.31 -6.54 8.44
CA ALA A 68 3.53 -7.76 8.28
C ALA A 68 3.88 -8.81 9.34
N ARG A 69 5.18 -9.02 9.59
CA ARG A 69 5.61 -9.95 10.65
C ARG A 69 5.09 -9.53 12.03
N ALA A 70 5.10 -8.23 12.31
CA ALA A 70 4.58 -7.71 13.58
C ALA A 70 3.08 -7.92 13.71
N VAL A 71 2.33 -7.69 12.63
CA VAL A 71 0.87 -7.92 12.60
C VAL A 71 0.56 -9.39 12.87
N LEU A 72 1.26 -10.31 12.20
CA LEU A 72 1.06 -11.74 12.38
C LEU A 72 1.38 -12.18 13.81
N ALA A 73 2.49 -11.70 14.36
CA ALA A 73 2.89 -12.03 15.72
C ALA A 73 1.89 -11.51 16.75
N ALA A 74 1.37 -10.29 16.56
CA ALA A 74 0.46 -9.66 17.51
C ALA A 74 -0.94 -10.23 17.46
N THR A 75 -1.40 -10.69 16.30
CA THR A 75 -2.79 -11.13 16.11
C THR A 75 -2.95 -12.65 16.11
N GLY A 76 -1.88 -13.39 15.86
CA GLY A 76 -1.94 -14.84 15.65
C GLY A 76 -2.47 -15.25 14.30
N ALA A 77 -2.71 -14.29 13.39
CA ALA A 77 -3.17 -14.61 12.04
C ALA A 77 -2.08 -15.38 11.27
N GLU A 78 -2.49 -16.35 10.47
CA GLU A 78 -1.59 -17.11 9.60
C GLU A 78 -1.64 -16.62 8.15
N HIS A 79 -2.70 -15.92 7.78
CA HIS A 79 -2.94 -15.43 6.43
C HIS A 79 -3.30 -13.94 6.45
N TYR A 80 -2.93 -13.24 5.40
CA TYR A 80 -3.20 -11.80 5.30
C TYR A 80 -3.16 -11.36 3.85
N ASN A 81 -3.73 -10.19 3.61
CA ASN A 81 -3.65 -9.53 2.31
C ASN A 81 -2.88 -8.23 2.45
N VAL A 82 -2.13 -7.89 1.41
CA VAL A 82 -1.55 -6.55 1.24
C VAL A 82 -2.28 -5.92 0.06
N LEU A 83 -2.90 -4.77 0.32
CA LEU A 83 -3.73 -4.08 -0.68
C LEU A 83 -3.23 -2.65 -0.85
N GLN A 84 -3.14 -2.20 -2.09
CA GLN A 84 -2.83 -0.81 -2.40
C GLN A 84 -3.71 -0.37 -3.56
N ASN A 85 -4.41 0.74 -3.40
CA ASN A 85 -5.39 1.23 -4.36
C ASN A 85 -4.94 2.55 -4.96
N ASN A 86 -5.09 2.70 -6.28
CA ASN A 86 -4.74 3.92 -7.00
C ASN A 86 -5.94 4.39 -7.82
N GLY A 87 -6.50 5.51 -7.44
CA GLY A 87 -7.64 6.10 -8.10
C GLY A 87 -8.97 5.74 -7.43
N GLU A 88 -9.94 6.62 -7.60
CA GLU A 88 -11.24 6.51 -6.95
C GLU A 88 -11.99 5.23 -7.35
N SER A 89 -11.99 4.89 -8.65
CA SER A 89 -12.68 3.70 -9.13
C SER A 89 -12.01 2.40 -8.68
N ALA A 90 -10.76 2.48 -8.21
CA ALA A 90 -10.05 1.36 -7.61
C ALA A 90 -10.09 1.41 -6.07
N HIS A 91 -11.05 2.16 -5.50
CA HIS A 91 -11.30 2.26 -4.05
C HIS A 91 -10.24 2.98 -3.24
N GLN A 92 -9.52 3.94 -3.84
CA GLN A 92 -8.62 4.80 -3.09
C GLN A 92 -9.43 5.88 -2.39
N ALA A 93 -9.53 5.80 -1.06
CA ALA A 93 -10.30 6.74 -0.26
C ALA A 93 -9.51 8.01 0.11
N VAL A 94 -8.20 7.88 0.33
CA VAL A 94 -7.33 9.01 0.71
C VAL A 94 -6.31 9.25 -0.42
N PRO A 95 -6.16 10.50 -0.91
CA PRO A 95 -5.26 10.80 -2.02
C PRO A 95 -3.80 10.92 -1.60
N HIS A 96 -3.29 9.89 -0.99
CA HIS A 96 -1.92 9.73 -0.54
C HIS A 96 -1.63 8.24 -0.54
N VAL A 97 -0.55 7.81 -1.16
CA VAL A 97 -0.21 6.39 -1.27
C VAL A 97 -0.26 5.71 0.09
N HIS A 98 -0.98 4.61 0.19
CA HIS A 98 -1.00 3.79 1.40
C HIS A 98 -1.22 2.34 1.06
N PHE A 99 -0.52 1.48 1.79
CA PHE A 99 -0.67 0.04 1.72
C PHE A 99 -1.44 -0.42 2.95
N HIS A 100 -2.37 -1.33 2.72
CA HIS A 100 -3.10 -2.01 3.80
C HIS A 100 -2.46 -3.37 4.06
N ILE A 101 -2.20 -3.68 5.31
CA ILE A 101 -1.88 -5.05 5.73
C ILE A 101 -3.10 -5.52 6.53
N ILE A 102 -3.82 -6.49 5.97
CA ILE A 102 -5.12 -6.90 6.48
C ILE A 102 -5.05 -8.37 6.87
N PRO A 103 -4.98 -8.68 8.17
CA PRO A 103 -4.95 -10.08 8.60
C PRO A 103 -6.29 -10.77 8.36
N ARG A 104 -6.24 -12.06 8.10
CA ARG A 104 -7.42 -12.89 8.02
C ARG A 104 -7.60 -13.60 9.36
N LEU A 105 -8.65 -13.24 10.09
CA LEU A 105 -8.97 -13.80 11.41
C LEU A 105 -10.39 -14.34 11.37
N GLY A 106 -10.52 -15.65 11.19
CA GLY A 106 -11.81 -16.27 10.99
C GLY A 106 -12.46 -15.74 9.73
N GLU A 107 -13.62 -15.09 9.87
CA GLU A 107 -14.35 -14.49 8.74
C GLU A 107 -13.98 -13.03 8.53
N GLN A 108 -13.20 -12.44 9.43
CA GLN A 108 -12.77 -11.05 9.32
C GLN A 108 -11.56 -10.93 8.38
N GLY A 109 -11.53 -9.86 7.61
CA GLY A 109 -10.46 -9.57 6.67
C GLY A 109 -11.01 -8.99 5.37
N LEU A 110 -10.16 -8.96 4.34
CA LEU A 110 -10.52 -8.47 3.03
C LEU A 110 -11.31 -9.54 2.27
N GLY A 111 -12.57 -9.30 2.00
CA GLY A 111 -13.36 -10.20 1.14
C GLY A 111 -13.00 -9.96 -0.32
N ILE A 112 -12.52 -10.99 -1.02
CA ILE A 112 -12.15 -10.88 -2.43
C ILE A 112 -13.05 -11.77 -3.26
N GLN A 113 -13.60 -11.21 -4.34
CA GLN A 113 -14.20 -11.97 -5.42
C GLN A 113 -13.25 -11.93 -6.61
N TRP A 114 -12.83 -13.09 -7.07
CA TRP A 114 -11.86 -13.21 -8.16
C TRP A 114 -12.59 -13.49 -9.46
N ASN A 115 -13.04 -12.42 -10.12
CA ASN A 115 -13.78 -12.51 -11.38
C ASN A 115 -12.79 -12.38 -12.54
N SER A 116 -12.19 -13.51 -12.92
CA SER A 116 -11.19 -13.52 -13.98
C SER A 116 -11.81 -13.42 -15.36
N THR A 117 -11.07 -12.86 -16.30
CA THR A 117 -11.36 -12.87 -17.71
C THR A 117 -10.25 -13.58 -18.46
N GLU A 118 -10.40 -13.76 -19.76
CA GLU A 118 -9.37 -14.39 -20.58
C GLU A 118 -8.28 -13.39 -20.97
N LEU A 119 -7.05 -13.88 -21.09
CA LEU A 119 -5.94 -13.09 -21.59
C LEU A 119 -6.10 -12.88 -23.09
N GLU A 120 -6.22 -11.65 -23.52
CA GLU A 120 -6.32 -11.28 -24.92
C GLU A 120 -5.17 -10.38 -25.32
N ASP A 121 -4.70 -10.52 -26.56
CA ASP A 121 -3.63 -9.68 -27.14
C ASP A 121 -2.36 -9.61 -26.26
N ALA A 122 -1.90 -10.76 -25.78
CA ALA A 122 -0.72 -10.82 -24.92
C ALA A 122 0.50 -10.18 -25.58
N ASP A 123 0.76 -10.50 -26.85
CA ASP A 123 1.96 -10.01 -27.56
C ASP A 123 1.91 -8.50 -27.75
N GLY A 124 0.76 -7.93 -28.11
CA GLY A 124 0.59 -6.50 -28.27
C GLY A 124 0.74 -5.75 -26.93
N LEU A 125 0.17 -6.29 -25.86
CA LEU A 125 0.30 -5.71 -24.53
C LEU A 125 1.76 -5.70 -24.05
N ILE A 126 2.46 -6.82 -24.22
CA ILE A 126 3.87 -6.95 -23.81
C ILE A 126 4.73 -5.94 -24.59
N GLU A 127 4.50 -5.82 -25.89
CA GLU A 127 5.24 -4.86 -26.72
C GLU A 127 5.05 -3.43 -26.24
N ARG A 128 3.80 -3.03 -25.94
CA ARG A 128 3.50 -1.70 -25.43
C ARG A 128 4.10 -1.45 -24.05
N MET A 129 4.08 -2.45 -23.19
CA MET A 129 4.67 -2.36 -21.85
C MET A 129 6.20 -2.26 -21.92
N HIS A 130 6.86 -3.07 -22.74
CA HIS A 130 8.30 -2.99 -22.95
C HIS A 130 8.71 -1.62 -23.47
N LYS A 131 7.94 -1.07 -24.41
CA LYS A 131 8.19 0.25 -24.97
C LYS A 131 8.08 1.35 -23.90
N ALA A 132 7.04 1.28 -23.07
CA ALA A 132 6.84 2.22 -21.97
C ALA A 132 7.98 2.13 -20.95
N LEU A 133 8.42 0.92 -20.59
CA LEU A 133 9.53 0.72 -19.67
C LEU A 133 10.85 1.25 -20.23
N ALA A 134 11.08 1.10 -21.52
CA ALA A 134 12.31 1.56 -22.17
C ALA A 134 12.41 3.10 -22.18
N THR A 135 11.29 3.81 -22.16
CA THR A 135 11.26 5.28 -22.13
C THR A 135 11.13 5.85 -20.71
N ASP A 136 10.97 5.02 -19.69
CA ASP A 136 10.90 5.44 -18.30
C ASP A 136 12.32 5.73 -17.80
N GLU A 137 12.59 6.99 -17.47
CA GLU A 137 13.91 7.40 -16.98
C GLU A 137 14.32 6.69 -15.68
N SER A 138 13.37 6.40 -14.79
CA SER A 138 13.66 5.71 -13.54
C SER A 138 14.03 4.24 -13.77
N ALA A 139 13.49 3.59 -14.80
CA ALA A 139 13.79 2.19 -15.13
C ALA A 139 15.21 2.00 -15.70
N SER A 140 15.86 3.06 -16.14
CA SER A 140 17.23 3.01 -16.72
C SER A 140 18.33 3.25 -15.69
N ARG A 141 18.00 3.47 -14.44
CA ARG A 141 18.96 3.79 -13.37
C ARG A 141 19.32 2.58 -12.51
#